data_613a75068d3a95db0a9c225e056c0fdc
#
_entry.id   613a75068d3a95db0a9c225e056c0fdc
#
_cell.length_a   1.000
_cell.length_b   1.000
_cell.length_c   1.000
_cell.angle_alpha   90.00
_cell.angle_beta   90.00
_cell.angle_gamma   90.00
#
_symmetry.space_group_name_H-M   'P 1'
#
loop_
_entity.id
_entity.type
_entity.pdbx_description
1 polymer ?
#
loop_
_entity_poly.entity_id
_entity_poly.type
_entity_poly.pdbx_seq_one_letter_code
_entity_poly.pdbx_strand_id
1 'polypeptide(L)'
;MRESSALWLGGVLLGIGVGWYVFNPIDLSQNMIAWLFIIFGAGVVLSGLMKWINPSTPFNRLGGSIAGGLVIALFMTQGFSFITGLSNIGGWGPYTAQDTKTFTGASEPGVYFKVDSFNGPVTVSTWDRNEYEVKAVIKARGFSQDEADQNLAKMMVSLSKDVVGGRQPLILKYDFPNTLNPPYSVEVAVKLPASSEIDLSLRSSNGDIALTGISKGGTISLSSSNGRFIFTNVFADTITGSTSNGGIEGRVEAGVMEVSTSNGRIVLTIAGTVSGSYDLSTSNGLVEISAPSSAGYRLTAKTSNGAIDFSLPNLSYSKDVKTEKSAQTTGYDAFAVKIILDVSTSNGNVKMGPSGTIL
;
A
#
# COMPACT_ATOMS: atom_id res chain seq x y z
N MET A 1 25.73 4.26 -51.13
CA MET A 1 24.62 4.46 -50.14
C MET A 1 23.25 3.96 -50.62
N ARG A 2 22.95 3.96 -51.93
CA ARG A 2 21.64 3.47 -52.43
C ARG A 2 21.42 1.96 -52.35
N GLU A 3 22.42 1.10 -52.49
CA GLU A 3 22.26 -0.36 -52.46
C GLU A 3 21.95 -0.91 -51.06
N SER A 4 22.53 -0.32 -50.02
CA SER A 4 22.26 -0.73 -48.63
C SER A 4 20.84 -0.43 -48.17
N SER A 5 20.22 0.63 -48.71
CA SER A 5 18.84 1.02 -48.40
C SER A 5 17.82 0.10 -49.06
N ALA A 6 18.11 -0.35 -50.32
CA ALA A 6 17.25 -1.29 -51.02
C ALA A 6 17.22 -2.68 -50.36
N LEU A 7 18.37 -3.17 -49.91
CA LEU A 7 18.48 -4.43 -49.17
C LEU A 7 17.80 -4.36 -47.83
N TRP A 8 17.90 -3.23 -47.11
CA TRP A 8 17.20 -3.04 -45.86
C TRP A 8 15.69 -3.03 -46.06
N LEU A 9 15.18 -2.29 -47.04
CA LEU A 9 13.74 -2.25 -47.36
C LEU A 9 13.22 -3.61 -47.80
N GLY A 10 13.98 -4.33 -48.65
CA GLY A 10 13.63 -5.69 -49.07
C GLY A 10 13.56 -6.66 -47.90
N GLY A 11 14.47 -6.57 -46.94
CA GLY A 11 14.44 -7.37 -45.72
C GLY A 11 13.21 -7.09 -44.83
N VAL A 12 12.85 -5.81 -44.68
CA VAL A 12 11.63 -5.42 -43.94
C VAL A 12 10.39 -5.97 -44.62
N LEU A 13 10.25 -5.79 -45.95
CA LEU A 13 9.09 -6.29 -46.71
C LEU A 13 8.99 -7.83 -46.67
N LEU A 14 10.12 -8.51 -46.79
CA LEU A 14 10.16 -9.97 -46.63
C LEU A 14 9.71 -10.42 -45.21
N GLY A 15 10.21 -9.72 -44.18
CA GLY A 15 9.82 -9.97 -42.81
C GLY A 15 8.33 -9.75 -42.58
N ILE A 16 7.75 -8.66 -43.13
CA ILE A 16 6.30 -8.39 -43.06
C ILE A 16 5.52 -9.51 -43.75
N GLY A 17 5.93 -9.92 -44.96
CA GLY A 17 5.22 -10.95 -45.73
C GLY A 17 5.26 -12.30 -45.06
N VAL A 18 6.42 -12.75 -44.60
CA VAL A 18 6.60 -14.01 -43.88
C VAL A 18 5.84 -13.95 -42.52
N GLY A 19 5.96 -12.85 -41.80
CA GLY A 19 5.30 -12.67 -40.53
C GLY A 19 3.77 -12.66 -40.65
N TRP A 20 3.25 -11.99 -41.70
CA TRP A 20 1.81 -12.01 -41.97
C TRP A 20 1.29 -13.44 -42.21
N TYR A 21 1.98 -14.22 -43.01
CA TYR A 21 1.61 -15.58 -43.31
C TYR A 21 1.69 -16.48 -42.10
N VAL A 22 2.68 -16.33 -41.22
CA VAL A 22 2.90 -17.16 -40.04
C VAL A 22 1.97 -16.76 -38.88
N PHE A 23 1.78 -15.46 -38.64
CA PHE A 23 1.09 -14.99 -37.43
C PHE A 23 -0.42 -14.81 -37.61
N ASN A 24 -0.90 -14.60 -38.84
CA ASN A 24 -2.31 -14.38 -39.10
C ASN A 24 -3.24 -15.55 -38.68
N PRO A 25 -2.87 -16.83 -38.87
CA PRO A 25 -3.70 -17.96 -38.47
C PRO A 25 -3.53 -18.38 -37.00
N ILE A 26 -2.62 -17.76 -36.25
CA ILE A 26 -2.26 -18.18 -34.89
C ILE A 26 -2.65 -17.08 -33.91
N ASP A 27 -3.40 -17.43 -32.86
CA ASP A 27 -3.63 -16.52 -31.72
C ASP A 27 -2.42 -16.52 -30.79
N LEU A 28 -1.59 -15.49 -30.91
CA LEU A 28 -0.38 -15.30 -30.10
C LEU A 28 -0.59 -14.32 -28.92
N SER A 29 -1.81 -13.88 -28.70
CA SER A 29 -2.13 -12.81 -27.75
C SER A 29 -1.59 -13.07 -26.33
N GLN A 30 -1.61 -14.33 -25.87
CA GLN A 30 -1.15 -14.69 -24.53
C GLN A 30 0.39 -14.76 -24.38
N ASN A 31 1.12 -14.95 -25.48
CA ASN A 31 2.58 -15.17 -25.48
C ASN A 31 3.36 -14.17 -26.31
N MET A 32 2.75 -13.06 -26.67
CA MET A 32 3.31 -12.10 -27.64
C MET A 32 4.65 -11.52 -27.21
N ILE A 33 4.84 -11.27 -25.91
CA ILE A 33 6.14 -10.79 -25.37
C ILE A 33 7.23 -11.84 -25.59
N ALA A 34 6.93 -13.12 -25.36
CA ALA A 34 7.90 -14.19 -25.64
C ALA A 34 8.27 -14.25 -27.12
N TRP A 35 7.28 -14.09 -28.02
CA TRP A 35 7.53 -14.02 -29.46
C TRP A 35 8.36 -12.84 -29.88
N LEU A 36 8.19 -11.66 -29.28
CA LEU A 36 9.06 -10.50 -29.53
C LEU A 36 10.52 -10.82 -29.17
N PHE A 37 10.78 -11.46 -28.03
CA PHE A 37 12.14 -11.86 -27.66
C PHE A 37 12.71 -12.93 -28.59
N ILE A 38 11.91 -13.90 -29.03
CA ILE A 38 12.31 -14.94 -29.98
C ILE A 38 12.68 -14.31 -31.33
N ILE A 39 11.84 -13.43 -31.87
CA ILE A 39 12.07 -12.73 -33.15
C ILE A 39 13.33 -11.88 -33.08
N PHE A 40 13.48 -11.11 -31.99
CA PHE A 40 14.65 -10.25 -31.80
C PHE A 40 15.93 -11.05 -31.63
N GLY A 41 15.89 -12.10 -30.81
CA GLY A 41 17.01 -13.03 -30.64
C GLY A 41 17.41 -13.75 -31.93
N ALA A 42 16.44 -14.25 -32.68
CA ALA A 42 16.69 -14.87 -34.00
C ALA A 42 17.30 -13.89 -34.99
N GLY A 43 16.85 -12.62 -35.00
CA GLY A 43 17.42 -11.55 -35.84
C GLY A 43 18.88 -11.25 -35.49
N VAL A 44 19.22 -11.22 -34.20
CA VAL A 44 20.61 -11.02 -33.74
C VAL A 44 21.50 -12.18 -34.16
N VAL A 45 21.03 -13.44 -33.95
CA VAL A 45 21.75 -14.66 -34.34
C VAL A 45 21.98 -14.69 -35.88
N LEU A 46 20.92 -14.41 -36.65
CA LEU A 46 21.00 -14.37 -38.12
C LEU A 46 21.99 -13.30 -38.59
N SER A 47 21.97 -12.12 -38.02
CA SER A 47 22.92 -11.05 -38.33
C SER A 47 24.35 -11.44 -37.95
N GLY A 48 24.56 -12.13 -36.85
CA GLY A 48 25.87 -12.66 -36.43
C GLY A 48 26.39 -13.74 -37.38
N LEU A 49 25.55 -14.69 -37.78
CA LEU A 49 25.90 -15.74 -38.74
C LEU A 49 26.27 -15.14 -40.12
N MET A 50 25.48 -14.20 -40.63
CA MET A 50 25.76 -13.51 -41.89
C MET A 50 27.10 -12.76 -41.85
N LYS A 51 27.43 -12.11 -40.76
CA LYS A 51 28.71 -11.43 -40.56
C LYS A 51 29.89 -12.42 -40.48
N TRP A 52 29.68 -13.60 -39.92
CA TRP A 52 30.71 -14.65 -39.85
C TRP A 52 31.00 -15.26 -41.21
N ILE A 53 29.97 -15.49 -42.06
CA ILE A 53 30.12 -16.09 -43.40
C ILE A 53 30.77 -15.10 -44.37
N ASN A 54 30.40 -13.81 -44.34
CA ASN A 54 30.98 -12.82 -45.24
C ASN A 54 31.00 -11.40 -44.60
N PRO A 55 32.12 -11.04 -43.95
CA PRO A 55 32.26 -9.76 -43.23
C PRO A 55 32.19 -8.49 -44.11
N SER A 56 32.45 -8.63 -45.41
CA SER A 56 32.60 -7.48 -46.34
C SER A 56 31.33 -7.13 -47.11
N THR A 57 30.23 -7.88 -46.94
CA THR A 57 28.99 -7.62 -47.68
C THR A 57 27.97 -6.84 -46.86
N PRO A 58 27.10 -6.02 -47.53
CA PRO A 58 26.03 -5.28 -46.85
C PRO A 58 24.94 -6.20 -46.26
N PHE A 59 25.02 -7.51 -46.45
CA PHE A 59 24.07 -8.51 -45.92
C PHE A 59 24.07 -8.66 -44.40
N ASN A 60 25.06 -8.11 -43.69
CA ASN A 60 25.11 -8.12 -42.21
C ASN A 60 23.94 -7.39 -41.55
N ARG A 61 23.23 -6.53 -42.30
CA ARG A 61 22.04 -5.80 -41.82
C ARG A 61 20.71 -6.50 -42.17
N LEU A 62 20.76 -7.51 -43.03
CA LEU A 62 19.55 -8.17 -43.52
C LEU A 62 18.78 -8.88 -42.41
N GLY A 63 19.48 -9.58 -41.49
CA GLY A 63 18.86 -10.24 -40.37
C GLY A 63 18.07 -9.30 -39.47
N GLY A 64 18.62 -8.13 -39.17
CA GLY A 64 17.94 -7.10 -38.39
C GLY A 64 16.73 -6.49 -39.10
N SER A 65 16.78 -6.31 -40.41
CA SER A 65 15.66 -5.77 -41.21
C SER A 65 14.51 -6.79 -41.33
N ILE A 66 14.82 -8.08 -41.51
CA ILE A 66 13.83 -9.15 -41.50
C ILE A 66 13.15 -9.25 -40.11
N ALA A 67 13.95 -9.23 -39.06
CA ALA A 67 13.39 -9.21 -37.69
C ALA A 67 12.49 -8.00 -37.43
N GLY A 68 12.89 -6.81 -37.90
CA GLY A 68 12.05 -5.61 -37.84
C GLY A 68 10.74 -5.76 -38.61
N GLY A 69 10.77 -6.38 -39.79
CA GLY A 69 9.58 -6.70 -40.59
C GLY A 69 8.66 -7.71 -39.90
N LEU A 70 9.21 -8.75 -39.27
CA LEU A 70 8.47 -9.71 -38.51
C LEU A 70 7.78 -9.05 -37.28
N VAL A 71 8.44 -8.14 -36.57
CA VAL A 71 7.87 -7.37 -35.49
C VAL A 71 6.71 -6.50 -36.00
N ILE A 72 6.87 -5.82 -37.13
CA ILE A 72 5.78 -5.04 -37.75
C ILE A 72 4.59 -5.95 -38.09
N ALA A 73 4.83 -7.12 -38.70
CA ALA A 73 3.79 -8.06 -39.04
C ALA A 73 3.05 -8.60 -37.78
N LEU A 74 3.79 -8.89 -36.72
CA LEU A 74 3.23 -9.29 -35.45
C LEU A 74 2.27 -8.22 -34.88
N PHE A 75 2.70 -6.94 -34.92
CA PHE A 75 1.84 -5.83 -34.53
C PHE A 75 0.64 -5.61 -35.46
N MET A 76 0.79 -5.81 -36.76
CA MET A 76 -0.32 -5.65 -37.71
C MET A 76 -1.36 -6.77 -37.61
N THR A 77 -0.94 -8.00 -37.32
CA THR A 77 -1.84 -9.17 -37.20
C THR A 77 -2.44 -9.31 -35.80
N GLN A 78 -1.69 -8.95 -34.76
CA GLN A 78 -2.05 -9.15 -33.36
C GLN A 78 -2.18 -7.83 -32.58
N GLY A 79 -2.03 -6.69 -33.25
CA GLY A 79 -1.82 -5.37 -32.60
C GLY A 79 -2.87 -4.94 -31.60
N PHE A 80 -4.13 -5.26 -31.86
CA PHE A 80 -5.22 -4.97 -30.91
C PHE A 80 -5.15 -5.89 -29.68
N SER A 81 -4.86 -7.17 -29.90
CA SER A 81 -4.68 -8.18 -28.84
C SER A 81 -3.39 -7.92 -28.04
N PHE A 82 -2.37 -7.26 -28.66
CA PHE A 82 -1.17 -6.86 -27.95
C PHE A 82 -1.43 -5.70 -26.97
N ILE A 83 -2.14 -4.69 -27.40
CA ILE A 83 -2.52 -3.56 -26.54
C ILE A 83 -3.37 -4.09 -25.38
N THR A 84 -4.31 -5.00 -25.63
CA THR A 84 -5.10 -5.66 -24.59
C THR A 84 -4.27 -6.62 -23.73
N GLY A 85 -3.29 -7.31 -24.27
CA GLY A 85 -2.38 -8.20 -23.52
C GLY A 85 -1.36 -7.43 -22.65
N LEU A 86 -0.81 -6.29 -23.14
CA LEU A 86 0.01 -5.38 -22.32
C LEU A 86 -0.79 -4.76 -21.19
N SER A 87 -2.04 -4.56 -21.40
CA SER A 87 -2.99 -4.01 -20.45
C SER A 87 -3.35 -5.01 -19.35
N ASN A 88 -3.35 -6.29 -19.63
CA ASN A 88 -3.44 -7.34 -18.62
C ASN A 88 -2.22 -7.41 -17.69
N ILE A 89 -1.05 -6.88 -18.12
CA ILE A 89 0.14 -6.74 -17.26
C ILE A 89 -0.03 -5.57 -16.29
N GLY A 90 -0.89 -4.58 -16.58
CA GLY A 90 -1.08 -3.37 -15.77
C GLY A 90 -2.38 -3.26 -14.98
N GLY A 91 -3.41 -4.05 -15.27
CA GLY A 91 -4.72 -3.94 -14.63
C GLY A 91 -5.41 -2.57 -14.83
N TRP A 92 -5.05 -1.81 -15.88
CA TRP A 92 -5.31 -0.37 -16.00
C TRP A 92 -6.36 -0.02 -17.06
N GLY A 93 -7.33 -0.88 -17.27
CA GLY A 93 -8.45 -0.56 -18.16
C GLY A 93 -9.19 0.71 -17.71
N PRO A 94 -9.68 1.55 -18.65
CA PRO A 94 -10.39 2.79 -18.34
C PRO A 94 -11.81 2.54 -17.81
N TYR A 95 -12.36 1.38 -18.06
CA TYR A 95 -13.71 1.02 -17.62
C TYR A 95 -13.68 0.43 -16.21
N THR A 96 -14.70 0.76 -15.43
CA THR A 96 -14.83 0.29 -14.04
C THR A 96 -16.22 -0.26 -13.80
N ALA A 97 -16.29 -1.47 -13.25
CA ALA A 97 -17.50 -2.05 -12.69
C ALA A 97 -17.38 -2.07 -11.16
N GLN A 98 -18.50 -1.92 -10.46
CA GLN A 98 -18.51 -1.98 -8.99
C GLN A 98 -19.75 -2.69 -8.46
N ASP A 99 -19.58 -3.35 -7.32
CA ASP A 99 -20.66 -3.95 -6.52
C ASP A 99 -20.46 -3.60 -5.04
N THR A 100 -21.52 -3.61 -4.28
CA THR A 100 -21.49 -3.33 -2.84
C THR A 100 -22.09 -4.49 -2.08
N LYS A 101 -21.29 -5.08 -1.19
CA LYS A 101 -21.75 -6.07 -0.22
C LYS A 101 -21.87 -5.43 1.15
N THR A 102 -23.02 -5.61 1.80
CA THR A 102 -23.24 -5.11 3.16
C THR A 102 -23.59 -6.28 4.06
N PHE A 103 -22.87 -6.40 5.16
CA PHE A 103 -23.09 -7.40 6.18
C PHE A 103 -23.46 -6.70 7.47
N THR A 104 -24.59 -7.09 8.07
CA THR A 104 -25.06 -6.54 9.33
C THR A 104 -25.41 -7.68 10.28
N GLY A 105 -25.42 -7.40 11.56
CA GLY A 105 -25.84 -8.35 12.58
C GLY A 105 -25.69 -7.79 13.99
N ALA A 106 -26.30 -8.48 14.96
CA ALA A 106 -26.10 -8.16 16.36
C ALA A 106 -24.62 -8.35 16.73
N SER A 107 -24.12 -7.47 17.58
CA SER A 107 -22.74 -7.49 18.06
C SER A 107 -22.67 -8.15 19.43
N GLU A 108 -21.65 -8.97 19.64
CA GLU A 108 -21.29 -9.47 20.96
C GLU A 108 -20.62 -8.36 21.81
N PRO A 109 -20.55 -8.50 23.14
CA PRO A 109 -19.93 -7.50 24.01
C PRO A 109 -18.47 -7.19 23.71
N GLY A 110 -17.70 -8.17 23.17
CA GLY A 110 -16.34 -7.98 22.67
C GLY A 110 -16.28 -8.29 21.16
N VAL A 111 -15.89 -7.31 20.35
CA VAL A 111 -15.81 -7.44 18.91
C VAL A 111 -14.35 -7.56 18.48
N TYR A 112 -14.04 -8.62 17.74
CA TYR A 112 -12.78 -8.74 17.02
C TYR A 112 -13.06 -8.63 15.51
N PHE A 113 -12.60 -7.55 14.86
CA PHE A 113 -12.73 -7.39 13.41
C PHE A 113 -11.38 -7.55 12.73
N LYS A 114 -11.35 -8.41 11.71
CA LYS A 114 -10.15 -8.67 10.89
C LYS A 114 -10.44 -8.47 9.41
N VAL A 115 -9.56 -7.73 8.75
CA VAL A 115 -9.54 -7.59 7.30
C VAL A 115 -8.12 -7.55 6.78
N ASP A 116 -7.90 -8.22 5.65
CA ASP A 116 -6.69 -8.15 4.85
C ASP A 116 -7.07 -7.60 3.47
N SER A 117 -7.06 -6.27 3.32
CA SER A 117 -7.42 -5.60 2.07
C SER A 117 -6.20 -5.51 1.15
N PHE A 118 -6.38 -5.87 -0.11
CA PHE A 118 -5.29 -5.82 -1.10
C PHE A 118 -5.04 -4.38 -1.59
N ASN A 119 -6.06 -3.74 -2.13
CA ASN A 119 -5.99 -2.38 -2.69
C ASN A 119 -7.27 -1.63 -2.33
N GLY A 120 -7.22 -0.77 -1.33
CA GLY A 120 -8.36 0.06 -0.97
C GLY A 120 -8.32 0.47 0.49
N PRO A 121 -8.95 1.59 0.81
CA PRO A 121 -9.01 2.11 2.17
C PRO A 121 -9.85 1.22 3.08
N VAL A 122 -9.46 1.19 4.35
CA VAL A 122 -10.23 0.55 5.43
C VAL A 122 -10.59 1.63 6.44
N THR A 123 -11.88 1.85 6.64
CA THR A 123 -12.38 2.80 7.64
C THR A 123 -13.15 2.06 8.72
N VAL A 124 -12.82 2.30 9.99
CA VAL A 124 -13.55 1.77 11.12
C VAL A 124 -14.03 2.93 11.98
N SER A 125 -15.31 2.96 12.25
CA SER A 125 -15.95 3.94 13.12
C SER A 125 -16.87 3.27 14.13
N THR A 126 -17.22 3.98 15.19
CA THR A 126 -18.19 3.51 16.17
C THR A 126 -19.51 4.24 16.06
N TRP A 127 -20.60 3.61 16.53
CA TRP A 127 -21.94 4.18 16.59
C TRP A 127 -22.71 3.70 17.85
N ASP A 128 -23.85 4.33 18.11
CA ASP A 128 -24.68 4.05 19.30
C ASP A 128 -25.71 2.93 19.05
N ARG A 129 -25.33 1.89 18.29
CA ARG A 129 -26.18 0.73 18.03
C ARG A 129 -25.46 -0.54 18.47
N ASN A 130 -26.20 -1.52 19.02
CA ASN A 130 -25.65 -2.83 19.38
C ASN A 130 -25.55 -3.78 18.17
N GLU A 131 -25.18 -3.25 17.02
CA GLU A 131 -25.06 -3.94 15.76
C GLU A 131 -23.71 -3.59 15.11
N TYR A 132 -23.18 -4.51 14.29
CA TYR A 132 -22.12 -4.16 13.38
C TYR A 132 -22.67 -3.96 11.96
N GLU A 133 -22.01 -3.11 11.19
CA GLU A 133 -22.19 -2.96 9.76
C GLU A 133 -20.81 -3.03 9.08
N VAL A 134 -20.65 -3.96 8.15
CA VAL A 134 -19.45 -4.07 7.30
C VAL A 134 -19.89 -3.88 5.87
N LYS A 135 -19.47 -2.79 5.25
CA LYS A 135 -19.74 -2.46 3.86
C LYS A 135 -18.46 -2.61 3.06
N ALA A 136 -18.47 -3.47 2.04
CA ALA A 136 -17.38 -3.67 1.10
C ALA A 136 -17.82 -3.19 -0.29
N VAL A 137 -17.17 -2.15 -0.80
CA VAL A 137 -17.35 -1.66 -2.17
C VAL A 137 -16.25 -2.27 -3.02
N ILE A 138 -16.63 -3.20 -3.88
CA ILE A 138 -15.75 -3.95 -4.76
C ILE A 138 -15.68 -3.22 -6.08
N LYS A 139 -14.49 -2.96 -6.59
CA LYS A 139 -14.28 -2.33 -7.90
C LYS A 139 -13.36 -3.21 -8.73
N ALA A 140 -13.77 -3.45 -9.98
CA ALA A 140 -12.95 -4.15 -10.97
C ALA A 140 -12.75 -3.27 -12.20
N ARG A 141 -11.62 -3.38 -12.87
CA ARG A 141 -11.28 -2.63 -14.08
C ARG A 141 -11.16 -3.55 -15.28
N GLY A 142 -11.40 -3.00 -16.47
CA GLY A 142 -11.27 -3.68 -17.75
C GLY A 142 -11.07 -2.70 -18.89
N PHE A 143 -10.70 -3.22 -20.08
CA PHE A 143 -10.53 -2.41 -21.30
C PHE A 143 -11.85 -2.19 -22.05
N SER A 144 -12.88 -2.93 -21.68
CA SER A 144 -14.27 -2.70 -22.06
C SER A 144 -15.16 -2.80 -20.81
N GLN A 145 -16.39 -2.31 -20.91
CA GLN A 145 -17.37 -2.47 -19.83
C GLN A 145 -17.64 -3.96 -19.57
N ASP A 146 -17.79 -4.77 -20.62
CA ASP A 146 -18.01 -6.22 -20.51
C ASP A 146 -16.87 -6.92 -19.78
N GLU A 147 -15.61 -6.51 -20.01
CA GLU A 147 -14.43 -7.06 -19.30
C GLU A 147 -14.43 -6.64 -17.83
N ALA A 148 -14.74 -5.37 -17.55
CA ALA A 148 -14.84 -4.89 -16.15
C ALA A 148 -15.93 -5.65 -15.39
N ASP A 149 -17.08 -5.90 -16.00
CA ASP A 149 -18.19 -6.65 -15.42
C ASP A 149 -17.82 -8.13 -15.22
N GLN A 150 -17.15 -8.76 -16.19
CA GLN A 150 -16.63 -10.13 -16.07
C GLN A 150 -15.57 -10.25 -14.96
N ASN A 151 -14.69 -9.26 -14.81
CA ASN A 151 -13.72 -9.24 -13.75
C ASN A 151 -14.40 -9.06 -12.40
N LEU A 152 -15.38 -8.18 -12.29
CA LEU A 152 -16.16 -8.01 -11.07
C LEU A 152 -16.88 -9.30 -10.65
N ALA A 153 -17.45 -10.04 -11.59
CA ALA A 153 -18.14 -11.31 -11.35
C ALA A 153 -17.23 -12.41 -10.76
N LYS A 154 -15.92 -12.30 -10.94
CA LYS A 154 -14.93 -13.23 -10.37
C LYS A 154 -14.59 -12.94 -8.91
N MET A 155 -14.99 -11.77 -8.39
CA MET A 155 -14.72 -11.34 -7.02
C MET A 155 -15.78 -11.88 -6.07
N MET A 156 -15.36 -12.66 -5.10
CA MET A 156 -16.22 -13.07 -3.99
C MET A 156 -15.77 -12.42 -2.70
N VAL A 157 -16.71 -11.82 -1.97
CA VAL A 157 -16.49 -11.23 -0.66
C VAL A 157 -17.46 -11.85 0.33
N SER A 158 -16.95 -12.35 1.43
CA SER A 158 -17.73 -12.99 2.48
C SER A 158 -17.28 -12.54 3.87
N LEU A 159 -18.21 -12.50 4.81
CA LEU A 159 -17.92 -12.25 6.21
C LEU A 159 -18.08 -13.57 6.98
N SER A 160 -16.97 -14.09 7.53
CA SER A 160 -16.97 -15.27 8.40
C SER A 160 -17.12 -14.83 9.85
N LYS A 161 -17.88 -15.61 10.60
CA LYS A 161 -18.15 -15.41 12.03
C LYS A 161 -17.71 -16.63 12.85
N ASP A 162 -16.64 -17.29 12.46
CA ASP A 162 -16.17 -18.50 13.12
C ASP A 162 -15.66 -18.16 14.53
N VAL A 163 -16.22 -18.80 15.55
CA VAL A 163 -15.81 -18.59 16.95
C VAL A 163 -14.41 -19.15 17.17
N VAL A 164 -13.49 -18.30 17.59
CA VAL A 164 -12.11 -18.68 17.94
C VAL A 164 -11.82 -18.21 19.35
N GLY A 165 -11.52 -19.12 20.27
CA GLY A 165 -11.10 -18.79 21.62
C GLY A 165 -12.16 -18.06 22.49
N GLY A 166 -13.46 -18.30 22.24
CA GLY A 166 -14.55 -17.69 23.01
C GLY A 166 -14.93 -16.26 22.62
N ARG A 167 -14.23 -15.67 21.63
CA ARG A 167 -14.61 -14.42 20.96
C ARG A 167 -15.15 -14.73 19.57
N GLN A 168 -16.13 -13.98 19.10
CA GLN A 168 -16.65 -14.10 17.74
C GLN A 168 -15.93 -13.12 16.81
N PRO A 169 -14.92 -13.56 16.05
CA PRO A 169 -14.27 -12.70 15.09
C PRO A 169 -15.15 -12.48 13.88
N LEU A 170 -15.25 -11.24 13.45
CA LEU A 170 -15.79 -10.83 12.17
C LEU A 170 -14.63 -10.76 11.16
N ILE A 171 -14.46 -11.80 10.33
CA ILE A 171 -13.35 -11.87 9.38
C ILE A 171 -13.89 -11.63 7.97
N LEU A 172 -13.52 -10.50 7.38
CA LEU A 172 -13.82 -10.20 5.98
C LEU A 172 -12.82 -10.90 5.09
N LYS A 173 -13.31 -11.82 4.24
CA LYS A 173 -12.51 -12.62 3.32
C LYS A 173 -12.80 -12.22 1.88
N TYR A 174 -11.76 -12.24 1.05
CA TYR A 174 -11.84 -12.03 -0.37
C TYR A 174 -11.34 -13.27 -1.09
N ASP A 175 -12.02 -13.65 -2.16
CA ASP A 175 -11.53 -14.61 -3.13
C ASP A 175 -11.55 -13.96 -4.51
N PHE A 176 -10.40 -13.88 -5.14
CA PHE A 176 -10.23 -13.34 -6.50
C PHE A 176 -9.08 -14.07 -7.21
N PRO A 177 -9.13 -14.11 -8.55
CA PRO A 177 -8.09 -14.77 -9.33
C PRO A 177 -6.70 -14.19 -9.02
N ASN A 178 -5.74 -15.07 -8.74
CA ASN A 178 -4.36 -14.69 -8.49
C ASN A 178 -3.72 -14.22 -9.81
N THR A 179 -3.60 -12.92 -10.01
CA THR A 179 -2.96 -12.28 -11.16
C THR A 179 -1.80 -11.40 -10.68
N LEU A 180 -0.76 -11.26 -11.50
CA LEU A 180 0.44 -10.47 -11.20
C LEU A 180 0.12 -8.99 -10.86
N ASN A 181 -1.01 -8.47 -11.36
CA ASN A 181 -1.46 -7.11 -11.11
C ASN A 181 -3.00 -7.11 -11.15
N PRO A 182 -3.65 -7.49 -10.07
CA PRO A 182 -5.10 -7.66 -10.08
C PRO A 182 -5.80 -6.33 -10.34
N PRO A 183 -6.76 -6.31 -11.27
CA PRO A 183 -7.54 -5.13 -11.60
C PRO A 183 -8.59 -4.77 -10.53
N TYR A 184 -8.37 -5.19 -9.29
CA TYR A 184 -9.36 -5.13 -8.22
C TYR A 184 -8.95 -4.16 -7.13
N SER A 185 -9.96 -3.50 -6.55
CA SER A 185 -9.83 -2.81 -5.27
C SER A 185 -11.08 -3.05 -4.43
N VAL A 186 -10.90 -3.08 -3.11
CA VAL A 186 -12.01 -3.21 -2.17
C VAL A 186 -11.89 -2.12 -1.12
N GLU A 187 -12.85 -1.23 -1.10
CA GLU A 187 -13.01 -0.22 -0.05
C GLU A 187 -13.89 -0.79 1.06
N VAL A 188 -13.39 -0.77 2.28
CA VAL A 188 -14.09 -1.36 3.44
C VAL A 188 -14.46 -0.27 4.43
N ALA A 189 -15.75 -0.16 4.73
CA ALA A 189 -16.26 0.71 5.78
C ALA A 189 -16.95 -0.13 6.86
N VAL A 190 -16.50 0.03 8.10
CA VAL A 190 -16.97 -0.75 9.25
C VAL A 190 -17.54 0.19 10.29
N LYS A 191 -18.71 -0.16 10.81
CA LYS A 191 -19.29 0.48 11.99
C LYS A 191 -19.48 -0.56 13.08
N LEU A 192 -18.98 -0.27 14.26
CA LEU A 192 -19.03 -1.15 15.43
C LEU A 192 -19.71 -0.42 16.60
N PRO A 193 -20.30 -1.16 17.56
CA PRO A 193 -20.90 -0.54 18.74
C PRO A 193 -19.87 0.24 19.57
N ALA A 194 -20.16 1.47 19.90
CA ALA A 194 -19.32 2.28 20.80
C ALA A 194 -19.28 1.71 22.25
N SER A 195 -20.25 0.90 22.61
CA SER A 195 -20.33 0.26 23.93
C SER A 195 -19.43 -0.96 24.09
N SER A 196 -19.02 -1.60 22.97
CA SER A 196 -18.24 -2.84 22.97
C SER A 196 -16.73 -2.57 23.11
N GLU A 197 -16.03 -3.55 23.71
CA GLU A 197 -14.57 -3.62 23.58
C GLU A 197 -14.22 -4.05 22.15
N ILE A 198 -13.28 -3.33 21.51
CA ILE A 198 -12.99 -3.47 20.08
C ILE A 198 -11.53 -3.88 19.89
N ASP A 199 -11.32 -5.10 19.39
CA ASP A 199 -10.02 -5.55 18.86
C ASP A 199 -10.01 -5.48 17.33
N LEU A 200 -8.93 -4.96 16.75
CA LEU A 200 -8.79 -4.80 15.31
C LEU A 200 -7.51 -5.43 14.79
N SER A 201 -7.60 -6.12 13.66
CA SER A 201 -6.45 -6.55 12.85
C SER A 201 -6.68 -6.14 11.40
N LEU A 202 -6.09 -5.00 11.01
CA LEU A 202 -6.35 -4.37 9.72
C LEU A 202 -5.08 -4.33 8.88
N ARG A 203 -5.16 -4.86 7.68
CA ARG A 203 -4.08 -4.80 6.70
C ARG A 203 -4.58 -4.21 5.40
N SER A 204 -3.77 -3.34 4.79
CA SER A 204 -3.96 -2.88 3.41
C SER A 204 -2.62 -2.79 2.70
N SER A 205 -2.58 -3.05 1.39
CA SER A 205 -1.35 -2.82 0.62
C SER A 205 -1.20 -1.36 0.20
N ASN A 206 -2.28 -0.74 -0.33
CA ASN A 206 -2.20 0.60 -0.91
C ASN A 206 -3.27 1.59 -0.42
N GLY A 207 -4.12 1.19 0.51
CA GLY A 207 -5.16 2.06 1.05
C GLY A 207 -4.86 2.59 2.44
N ASP A 208 -5.37 3.76 2.73
CA ASP A 208 -5.32 4.32 4.08
C ASP A 208 -6.16 3.48 5.06
N ILE A 209 -5.72 3.41 6.31
CA ILE A 209 -6.48 2.81 7.41
C ILE A 209 -6.87 3.93 8.36
N ALA A 210 -8.16 4.21 8.47
CA ALA A 210 -8.71 5.27 9.30
C ALA A 210 -9.59 4.71 10.42
N LEU A 211 -9.30 5.12 11.65
CA LEU A 211 -10.04 4.76 12.85
C LEU A 211 -10.69 6.00 13.45
N THR A 212 -11.98 5.92 13.77
CA THR A 212 -12.73 7.06 14.29
C THR A 212 -13.59 6.69 15.48
N GLY A 213 -13.46 7.44 16.57
CA GLY A 213 -14.37 7.38 17.72
C GLY A 213 -14.29 6.10 18.53
N ILE A 214 -13.18 5.36 18.49
CA ILE A 214 -13.01 4.15 19.31
C ILE A 214 -12.68 4.58 20.74
N SER A 215 -13.60 4.35 21.67
CA SER A 215 -13.46 4.73 23.07
C SER A 215 -13.10 3.57 24.00
N LYS A 216 -13.21 2.33 23.53
CA LYS A 216 -12.91 1.09 24.24
C LYS A 216 -12.16 0.13 23.34
N GLY A 217 -10.98 0.56 22.87
CA GLY A 217 -10.10 -0.32 22.09
C GLY A 217 -9.30 -1.23 23.02
N GLY A 218 -9.32 -2.52 22.75
CA GLY A 218 -8.37 -3.47 23.33
C GLY A 218 -7.06 -3.47 22.53
N THR A 219 -6.85 -4.50 21.72
CA THR A 219 -5.66 -4.60 20.85
C THR A 219 -5.98 -4.18 19.42
N ILE A 220 -5.26 -3.17 18.92
CA ILE A 220 -5.36 -2.67 17.55
C ILE A 220 -4.05 -2.96 16.82
N SER A 221 -4.09 -3.79 15.78
CA SER A 221 -2.94 -4.11 14.92
C SER A 221 -3.16 -3.62 13.50
N LEU A 222 -2.25 -2.77 13.00
CA LEU A 222 -2.34 -2.11 11.69
C LEU A 222 -1.13 -2.43 10.83
N SER A 223 -1.34 -2.72 9.56
CA SER A 223 -0.25 -2.95 8.61
C SER A 223 -0.60 -2.38 7.24
N SER A 224 0.31 -1.61 6.65
CA SER A 224 0.18 -1.15 5.26
C SER A 224 1.53 -1.11 4.56
N SER A 225 1.54 -1.14 3.23
CA SER A 225 2.76 -0.83 2.47
C SER A 225 2.81 0.66 2.10
N ASN A 226 1.68 1.22 1.61
CA ASN A 226 1.66 2.59 1.10
C ASN A 226 0.59 3.48 1.73
N GLY A 227 -0.31 2.94 2.54
CA GLY A 227 -1.39 3.68 3.16
C GLY A 227 -0.99 4.37 4.46
N ARG A 228 -1.65 5.46 4.76
CA ARG A 228 -1.53 6.18 6.03
C ARG A 228 -2.35 5.51 7.12
N PHE A 229 -1.94 5.71 8.38
CA PHE A 229 -2.78 5.44 9.54
C PHE A 229 -3.33 6.77 10.07
N ILE A 230 -4.65 6.86 10.17
CA ILE A 230 -5.36 8.08 10.57
C ILE A 230 -6.19 7.77 11.81
N PHE A 231 -5.90 8.46 12.90
CA PHE A 231 -6.60 8.29 14.16
C PHE A 231 -7.44 9.53 14.49
N THR A 232 -8.74 9.34 14.66
CA THR A 232 -9.65 10.42 15.09
C THR A 232 -10.31 10.01 16.42
N ASN A 233 -9.76 10.51 17.53
CA ASN A 233 -10.21 10.18 18.88
C ASN A 233 -10.26 8.67 19.13
N VAL A 234 -9.10 8.02 19.02
CA VAL A 234 -8.92 6.58 19.24
C VAL A 234 -8.31 6.36 20.61
N PHE A 235 -8.99 5.56 21.43
CA PHE A 235 -8.56 5.12 22.73
C PHE A 235 -8.43 3.59 22.73
N ALA A 236 -7.26 3.04 23.11
CA ALA A 236 -7.02 1.60 23.13
C ALA A 236 -5.99 1.20 24.20
N ASP A 237 -6.04 -0.05 24.65
CA ASP A 237 -5.02 -0.60 25.54
C ASP A 237 -3.67 -0.74 24.81
N THR A 238 -3.70 -1.31 23.61
CA THR A 238 -2.50 -1.52 22.80
C THR A 238 -2.76 -1.16 21.36
N ILE A 239 -1.85 -0.38 20.77
CA ILE A 239 -1.83 -0.07 19.33
C ILE A 239 -0.46 -0.47 18.76
N THR A 240 -0.46 -1.37 17.78
CA THR A 240 0.74 -1.72 17.02
C THR A 240 0.51 -1.41 15.54
N GLY A 241 1.53 -0.88 14.86
CA GLY A 241 1.35 -0.55 13.45
C GLY A 241 2.64 -0.33 12.68
N SER A 242 2.67 -0.80 11.43
CA SER A 242 3.79 -0.54 10.53
C SER A 242 3.30 -0.20 9.12
N THR A 243 3.91 0.81 8.52
CA THR A 243 3.73 1.14 7.10
C THR A 243 5.09 1.44 6.46
N SER A 244 5.23 1.24 5.15
CA SER A 244 6.50 1.58 4.49
C SER A 244 6.53 3.04 4.02
N ASN A 245 5.47 3.50 3.36
CA ASN A 245 5.46 4.83 2.73
C ASN A 245 4.36 5.77 3.25
N GLY A 246 3.47 5.29 4.07
CA GLY A 246 2.38 6.09 4.64
C GLY A 246 2.81 6.89 5.87
N GLY A 247 2.15 8.01 6.12
CA GLY A 247 2.24 8.74 7.38
C GLY A 247 1.37 8.12 8.47
N ILE A 248 1.63 8.51 9.72
CA ILE A 248 0.85 8.11 10.89
C ILE A 248 0.40 9.40 11.57
N GLU A 249 -0.90 9.65 11.62
CA GLU A 249 -1.37 10.95 12.06
C GLU A 249 -2.69 10.88 12.83
N GLY A 250 -2.89 11.83 13.72
CA GLY A 250 -4.18 12.05 14.39
C GLY A 250 -4.12 12.15 15.91
N ARG A 251 -5.29 11.99 16.54
CA ARG A 251 -5.47 12.07 17.99
C ARG A 251 -5.69 10.67 18.56
N VAL A 252 -4.82 10.30 19.48
CA VAL A 252 -4.78 8.95 20.05
C VAL A 252 -4.50 8.97 21.54
N GLU A 253 -4.93 7.93 22.23
CA GLU A 253 -4.54 7.59 23.59
C GLU A 253 -4.38 6.09 23.69
N ALA A 254 -3.25 5.63 24.24
CA ALA A 254 -2.99 4.21 24.38
C ALA A 254 -2.21 3.91 25.67
N GLY A 255 -2.48 2.73 26.24
CA GLY A 255 -1.61 2.18 27.29
C GLY A 255 -0.24 1.84 26.73
N VAL A 256 -0.19 1.19 25.57
CA VAL A 256 1.04 0.91 24.80
C VAL A 256 0.79 1.25 23.33
N MET A 257 1.70 2.00 22.73
CA MET A 257 1.69 2.26 21.29
C MET A 257 3.06 2.01 20.68
N GLU A 258 3.14 1.12 19.71
CA GLU A 258 4.36 0.84 18.94
C GLU A 258 4.04 1.01 17.45
N VAL A 259 4.51 2.11 16.85
CA VAL A 259 4.23 2.38 15.45
C VAL A 259 5.46 2.82 14.68
N SER A 260 5.57 2.34 13.45
CA SER A 260 6.71 2.63 12.59
C SER A 260 6.34 2.92 11.14
N THR A 261 7.15 3.76 10.50
CA THR A 261 7.10 3.96 9.05
C THR A 261 8.52 4.09 8.49
N SER A 262 8.74 3.74 7.22
CA SER A 262 10.06 3.96 6.61
C SER A 262 10.18 5.38 6.03
N ASN A 263 9.16 5.86 5.30
CA ASN A 263 9.25 7.12 4.56
C ASN A 263 8.16 8.15 4.93
N GLY A 264 7.32 7.83 5.90
CA GLY A 264 6.23 8.70 6.32
C GLY A 264 6.60 9.60 7.50
N ARG A 265 5.86 10.68 7.66
CA ARG A 265 5.87 11.49 8.88
C ARG A 265 4.99 10.84 9.95
N ILE A 266 5.32 11.08 11.22
CA ILE A 266 4.47 10.73 12.35
C ILE A 266 4.03 12.04 13.02
N VAL A 267 2.72 12.32 13.04
CA VAL A 267 2.14 13.53 13.63
C VAL A 267 1.00 13.15 14.56
N LEU A 268 1.26 13.10 15.87
CA LEU A 268 0.29 12.60 16.84
C LEU A 268 -0.04 13.65 17.90
N THR A 269 -1.30 13.68 18.27
CA THR A 269 -1.78 14.33 19.49
C THR A 269 -2.14 13.28 20.52
N ILE A 270 -1.40 13.23 21.61
CA ILE A 270 -1.70 12.33 22.73
C ILE A 270 -2.72 13.02 23.62
N ALA A 271 -3.84 12.34 23.92
CA ALA A 271 -4.90 12.93 24.74
C ALA A 271 -4.47 13.12 26.21
N GLY A 272 -3.71 12.15 26.76
CA GLY A 272 -3.07 12.25 28.06
C GLY A 272 -4.04 12.20 29.23
N THR A 273 -5.10 11.39 29.14
CA THR A 273 -6.01 11.14 30.26
C THR A 273 -5.61 9.88 31.02
N VAL A 274 -4.81 9.00 30.42
CA VAL A 274 -4.23 7.80 31.05
C VAL A 274 -2.73 7.77 30.88
N SER A 275 -2.05 7.03 31.74
CA SER A 275 -0.61 6.74 31.58
C SER A 275 -0.38 5.80 30.42
N GLY A 276 0.70 6.03 29.68
CA GLY A 276 1.02 5.21 28.51
C GLY A 276 2.49 5.24 28.11
N SER A 277 2.86 4.25 27.30
CA SER A 277 4.19 4.11 26.68
C SER A 277 4.06 4.14 25.16
N TYR A 278 4.85 4.98 24.51
CA TYR A 278 4.80 5.22 23.07
C TYR A 278 6.19 5.02 22.48
N ASP A 279 6.34 4.05 21.60
CA ASP A 279 7.53 3.85 20.75
C ASP A 279 7.19 4.24 19.31
N LEU A 280 7.81 5.31 18.83
CA LEU A 280 7.49 5.93 17.54
C LEU A 280 8.75 6.00 16.68
N SER A 281 8.77 5.34 15.53
CA SER A 281 9.95 5.30 14.69
C SER A 281 9.68 5.58 13.21
N THR A 282 10.59 6.32 12.59
CA THR A 282 10.61 6.51 11.14
C THR A 282 12.05 6.54 10.62
N SER A 283 12.28 6.15 9.36
CA SER A 283 13.61 6.31 8.78
C SER A 283 13.79 7.71 8.14
N ASN A 284 12.78 8.19 7.39
CA ASN A 284 12.92 9.41 6.57
C ASN A 284 11.80 10.44 6.82
N GLY A 285 11.29 10.54 8.02
CA GLY A 285 10.17 11.43 8.32
C GLY A 285 10.40 12.34 9.53
N LEU A 286 9.64 13.43 9.55
CA LEU A 286 9.45 14.25 10.73
C LEU A 286 8.61 13.46 11.76
N VAL A 287 8.98 13.54 13.04
CA VAL A 287 8.12 13.11 14.15
C VAL A 287 7.69 14.34 14.94
N GLU A 288 6.40 14.58 15.00
CA GLU A 288 5.80 15.71 15.71
C GLU A 288 4.75 15.20 16.70
N ILE A 289 4.91 15.54 17.96
CA ILE A 289 4.04 15.05 19.02
C ILE A 289 3.53 16.25 19.82
N SER A 290 2.21 16.35 19.91
CA SER A 290 1.52 17.26 20.80
C SER A 290 0.95 16.51 21.99
N ALA A 291 1.21 16.98 23.22
CA ALA A 291 0.76 16.29 24.42
C ALA A 291 0.39 17.28 25.52
N PRO A 292 -0.52 16.95 26.47
CA PRO A 292 -0.98 17.88 27.49
C PRO A 292 0.14 18.23 28.48
N SER A 293 0.25 19.50 28.84
CA SER A 293 1.25 19.96 29.83
C SER A 293 0.97 19.49 31.27
N SER A 294 -0.18 18.89 31.51
CA SER A 294 -0.60 18.37 32.84
C SER A 294 -0.06 16.99 33.19
N ALA A 295 0.54 16.28 32.25
CA ALA A 295 1.12 14.95 32.48
C ALA A 295 2.61 15.04 32.84
N GLY A 296 3.13 13.99 33.52
CA GLY A 296 4.56 13.78 33.70
C GLY A 296 5.16 13.03 32.54
N TYR A 297 6.32 13.46 32.07
CA TYR A 297 6.98 12.89 30.89
C TYR A 297 8.32 12.27 31.21
N ARG A 298 8.62 11.12 30.60
CA ARG A 298 9.96 10.58 30.43
C ARG A 298 10.19 10.44 28.93
N LEU A 299 11.15 11.18 28.41
CA LEU A 299 11.37 11.38 26.98
C LEU A 299 12.75 10.88 26.58
N THR A 300 12.81 10.09 25.54
CA THR A 300 14.03 9.77 24.83
C THR A 300 13.81 10.01 23.34
N ALA A 301 14.71 10.73 22.70
CA ALA A 301 14.66 10.91 21.26
C ALA A 301 16.04 10.80 20.63
N LYS A 302 16.08 10.20 19.43
CA LYS A 302 17.29 10.03 18.63
C LYS A 302 17.04 10.36 17.16
N THR A 303 18.00 11.03 16.54
CA THR A 303 18.04 11.24 15.08
C THR A 303 19.48 11.14 14.59
N SER A 304 19.71 10.71 13.35
CA SER A 304 21.06 10.75 12.76
C SER A 304 21.34 12.07 12.05
N ASN A 305 20.38 12.56 11.26
CA ASN A 305 20.53 13.73 10.40
C ASN A 305 19.40 14.76 10.62
N GLY A 306 19.14 15.13 11.88
CA GLY A 306 18.08 16.08 12.21
C GLY A 306 18.40 16.89 13.45
N ALA A 307 17.35 17.48 14.01
CA ALA A 307 17.39 18.14 15.29
C ALA A 307 16.22 17.66 16.17
N ILE A 308 16.42 17.68 17.47
CA ILE A 308 15.41 17.32 18.46
C ILE A 308 15.05 18.57 19.24
N ASP A 309 13.75 18.87 19.32
CA ASP A 309 13.21 19.99 20.08
C ASP A 309 12.11 19.51 21.03
N PHE A 310 12.32 19.71 22.32
CA PHE A 310 11.33 19.47 23.36
C PHE A 310 10.92 20.82 23.98
N SER A 311 9.72 21.25 23.72
CA SER A 311 9.14 22.50 24.23
C SER A 311 8.09 22.32 25.33
N LEU A 312 8.02 21.13 25.93
CA LEU A 312 7.21 20.86 27.11
C LEU A 312 7.78 21.58 28.36
N PRO A 313 6.91 22.02 29.29
CA PRO A 313 7.37 22.76 30.48
C PRO A 313 8.08 21.86 31.49
N ASN A 314 8.94 22.46 32.32
CA ASN A 314 9.58 21.83 33.48
C ASN A 314 10.39 20.56 33.20
N LEU A 315 11.03 20.47 32.04
CA LEU A 315 11.90 19.36 31.69
C LEU A 315 13.28 19.50 32.33
N SER A 316 13.77 18.43 32.95
CA SER A 316 15.15 18.26 33.40
C SER A 316 15.85 17.27 32.44
N TYR A 317 16.95 17.70 31.84
CA TYR A 317 17.68 16.93 30.86
C TYR A 317 18.79 16.10 31.51
N SER A 318 18.82 14.80 31.25
CA SER A 318 19.96 13.93 31.52
C SER A 318 20.92 13.86 30.33
N LYS A 319 20.41 14.13 29.12
CA LYS A 319 21.20 14.27 27.89
C LYS A 319 20.56 15.37 27.02
N ASP A 320 21.36 16.32 26.56
CA ASP A 320 20.91 17.40 25.69
C ASP A 320 21.94 17.64 24.58
N VAL A 321 21.88 16.82 23.55
CA VAL A 321 22.68 16.92 22.34
C VAL A 321 21.75 17.09 21.15
N LYS A 322 22.18 17.78 20.10
CA LYS A 322 21.36 18.06 18.91
C LYS A 322 20.65 16.84 18.34
N THR A 323 21.32 15.69 18.36
CA THR A 323 20.86 14.44 17.75
C THR A 323 20.37 13.38 18.75
N GLU A 324 20.50 13.66 20.04
CA GLU A 324 20.02 12.75 21.09
C GLU A 324 19.66 13.53 22.34
N LYS A 325 18.42 13.42 22.77
CA LYS A 325 17.94 14.04 23.99
C LYS A 325 17.25 13.03 24.89
N SER A 326 17.49 13.17 26.18
CA SER A 326 16.75 12.45 27.22
C SER A 326 16.38 13.43 28.31
N ALA A 327 15.11 13.50 28.63
CA ALA A 327 14.58 14.45 29.61
C ALA A 327 13.44 13.82 30.43
N GLN A 328 13.22 14.35 31.60
CA GLN A 328 12.12 13.98 32.46
C GLN A 328 11.48 15.22 33.07
N THR A 329 10.16 15.24 33.21
CA THR A 329 9.47 16.31 33.93
C THR A 329 9.92 16.32 35.39
N THR A 330 10.26 17.48 35.91
CA THR A 330 10.62 17.65 37.33
C THR A 330 9.45 17.18 38.21
N GLY A 331 9.72 16.31 39.16
CA GLY A 331 8.70 15.72 40.02
C GLY A 331 7.82 14.65 39.30
N TYR A 332 8.32 13.99 38.28
CA TYR A 332 7.64 12.97 37.46
C TYR A 332 6.82 11.95 38.28
N ASP A 333 7.37 11.51 39.41
CA ASP A 333 6.70 10.47 40.22
C ASP A 333 5.43 10.94 40.89
N ALA A 334 5.25 12.24 41.05
CA ALA A 334 4.05 12.86 41.65
C ALA A 334 2.90 13.05 40.66
N PHE A 335 3.14 12.90 39.35
CA PHE A 335 2.07 13.05 38.37
C PHE A 335 1.13 11.83 38.37
N ALA A 336 -0.17 12.06 38.32
CA ALA A 336 -1.19 11.03 38.21
C ALA A 336 -1.13 10.32 36.84
N VAL A 337 -0.89 11.09 35.78
CA VAL A 337 -0.71 10.59 34.42
C VAL A 337 0.76 10.64 34.05
N LYS A 338 1.31 9.54 33.61
CA LYS A 338 2.73 9.36 33.24
C LYS A 338 2.85 8.87 31.84
N ILE A 339 3.57 9.61 30.99
CA ILE A 339 3.75 9.31 29.60
C ILE A 339 5.25 9.05 29.34
N ILE A 340 5.55 7.87 28.83
CA ILE A 340 6.89 7.48 28.39
C ILE A 340 6.90 7.54 26.88
N LEU A 341 7.87 8.25 26.32
CA LEU A 341 8.05 8.40 24.86
C LEU A 341 9.48 8.02 24.48
N ASP A 342 9.58 7.05 23.59
CA ASP A 342 10.80 6.72 22.86
C ASP A 342 10.58 7.04 21.38
N VAL A 343 11.39 7.94 20.83
CA VAL A 343 11.19 8.44 19.47
C VAL A 343 12.49 8.32 18.68
N SER A 344 12.43 7.73 17.51
CA SER A 344 13.60 7.61 16.65
C SER A 344 13.33 7.98 15.20
N THR A 345 14.27 8.67 14.57
CA THR A 345 14.30 8.90 13.13
C THR A 345 15.73 8.88 12.62
N SER A 346 15.97 8.51 11.35
CA SER A 346 17.32 8.64 10.78
C SER A 346 17.51 9.99 10.10
N ASN A 347 16.54 10.44 9.29
CA ASN A 347 16.65 11.64 8.46
C ASN A 347 15.49 12.62 8.67
N GLY A 348 15.16 12.92 9.90
CA GLY A 348 14.08 13.84 10.22
C GLY A 348 14.32 14.57 11.54
N ASN A 349 13.52 15.60 11.76
CA ASN A 349 13.47 16.28 13.04
C ASN A 349 12.49 15.58 13.98
N VAL A 350 12.73 15.69 15.27
CA VAL A 350 11.77 15.32 16.32
C VAL A 350 11.34 16.58 17.03
N LYS A 351 10.06 16.83 17.04
CA LYS A 351 9.45 17.95 17.76
C LYS A 351 8.43 17.45 18.77
N MET A 352 8.46 17.97 19.95
CA MET A 352 7.47 17.67 20.97
C MET A 352 7.10 18.93 21.76
N GLY A 353 5.80 19.22 21.81
CA GLY A 353 5.28 20.40 22.44
C GLY A 353 3.92 20.21 23.12
N PRO A 354 3.43 21.25 23.83
CA PRO A 354 2.13 21.18 24.47
C PRO A 354 0.97 21.14 23.45
N SER A 355 -0.09 20.42 23.79
CA SER A 355 -1.32 20.40 22.99
C SER A 355 -1.93 21.80 22.92
N GLY A 356 -2.32 22.25 21.73
CA GLY A 356 -2.85 23.59 21.46
C GLY A 356 -1.83 24.56 20.87
N THR A 357 -0.57 24.22 20.77
CA THR A 357 0.41 24.96 19.98
C THR A 357 0.42 24.36 18.57
N ILE A 358 -0.19 25.05 17.63
CA ILE A 358 0.00 24.75 16.20
C ILE A 358 1.43 25.19 15.89
N LEU A 359 2.30 24.23 15.65
CA LEU A 359 3.69 24.49 15.24
C LEU A 359 3.80 24.62 13.73
#